data_eed53218e941a6f1759805f33c970f0a
#
_entry.id   eed53218e941a6f1759805f33c970f0a
#
_cell.length_a   1.000
_cell.length_b   1.000
_cell.length_c   1.000
_cell.angle_alpha   90.00
_cell.angle_beta   90.00
_cell.angle_gamma   90.00
#
_symmetry.space_group_name_H-M   'P 1'
#
loop_
_entity.id
_entity.type
_entity.pdbx_description
1 polymer ?
#
loop_
_entity_poly.entity_id
_entity_poly.type
_entity_poly.pdbx_seq_one_letter_code
_entity_poly.pdbx_strand_id
1 'polypeptide(L)'
;MTDTKKPSRSPRKARLVFMGSPDFSVPSLRVLNEAFEICAVYTQPPRKAGRGLKLQPTAVANCASQLGLRCFSPVRLRGNAEEEARLASFEADLFVVIAY
;
A
#
# COMPACT_ATOMS: atom_id res chain seq x y z
N MET A 1 32.80 11.44 -0.26
CA MET A 1 32.26 11.56 -0.29
C MET A 1 31.59 11.86 0.08
N THR A 2 31.34 11.89 -0.19
CA THR A 2 30.66 12.08 -0.13
C THR A 2 29.89 12.21 0.43
N ASP A 3 29.61 12.23 0.45
CA ASP A 3 28.77 12.15 0.81
C ASP A 3 28.07 12.30 1.40
N THR A 4 28.09 12.42 1.27
CA THR A 4 27.32 12.78 1.77
C THR A 4 26.33 12.36 2.10
N LYS A 5 26.37 11.98 1.91
CA LYS A 5 25.48 11.24 2.01
C LYS A 5 24.60 11.27 3.06
N LYS A 6 23.40 10.87 2.97
CA LYS A 6 22.52 10.82 3.95
C LYS A 6 22.78 9.71 4.79
N PRO A 7 23.37 9.92 5.83
CA PRO A 7 23.90 8.84 6.61
C PRO A 7 22.83 7.94 7.20
N SER A 8 21.74 8.51 7.62
CA SER A 8 20.76 7.69 8.33
C SER A 8 19.97 6.77 7.43
N ARG A 9 20.02 7.04 6.13
CA ARG A 9 19.18 6.28 5.23
C ARG A 9 19.92 5.25 4.43
N SER A 10 21.20 5.31 4.47
CA SER A 10 21.96 4.35 3.73
C SER A 10 22.02 3.10 4.55
N PRO A 11 22.08 1.99 4.01
CA PRO A 11 21.78 1.40 2.74
C PRO A 11 20.39 0.80 2.68
N ARG A 12 19.43 1.36 3.30
CA ARG A 12 18.13 0.72 3.33
C ARG A 12 17.31 1.08 2.10
N LYS A 13 16.32 0.26 1.85
CA LYS A 13 15.42 0.47 0.72
C LYS A 13 14.56 1.70 0.93
N ALA A 14 14.16 2.32 -0.16
CA ALA A 14 13.19 3.42 -0.09
C ALA A 14 11.87 2.89 0.46
N ARG A 15 11.16 3.74 1.18
CA ARG A 15 9.89 3.42 1.81
C ARG A 15 8.75 3.85 0.90
N LEU A 16 7.75 3.00 0.75
CA LEU A 16 6.69 3.19 -0.23
C LEU A 16 5.34 2.83 0.36
N VAL A 17 4.31 3.61 0.03
CA VAL A 17 2.93 3.27 0.30
C VAL A 17 2.28 2.92 -1.04
N PHE A 18 1.66 1.75 -1.10
CA PHE A 18 1.01 1.27 -2.32
C PHE A 18 -0.50 1.43 -2.20
N MET A 19 -1.12 1.95 -3.24
CA MET A 19 -2.57 2.11 -3.28
C MET A 19 -3.11 1.48 -4.54
N GLY A 20 -3.97 0.48 -4.41
CA GLY A 20 -4.55 -0.20 -5.55
C GLY A 20 -5.60 -1.18 -5.11
N SER A 21 -6.39 -1.68 -6.06
CA SER A 21 -7.50 -2.56 -5.72
C SER A 21 -7.66 -3.78 -6.63
N PRO A 22 -7.73 -3.63 -7.96
CA PRO A 22 -8.05 -4.78 -8.81
C PRO A 22 -6.88 -5.72 -9.00
N ASP A 23 -7.18 -6.88 -9.59
CA ASP A 23 -6.16 -7.90 -9.77
C ASP A 23 -5.04 -7.47 -10.71
N PHE A 24 -5.28 -6.58 -11.67
CA PHE A 24 -4.17 -6.16 -12.53
C PHE A 24 -3.17 -5.26 -11.79
N SER A 25 -3.49 -4.82 -10.57
CA SER A 25 -2.55 -4.08 -9.75
C SER A 25 -1.62 -5.00 -8.95
N VAL A 26 -1.99 -6.27 -8.83
CA VAL A 26 -1.25 -7.22 -7.98
C VAL A 26 0.18 -7.47 -8.46
N PRO A 27 0.43 -7.66 -9.76
CA PRO A 27 1.83 -7.89 -10.18
C PRO A 27 2.74 -6.72 -9.82
N SER A 28 2.23 -5.49 -9.91
CA SER A 28 3.03 -4.32 -9.54
C SER A 28 3.36 -4.33 -8.06
N LEU A 29 2.39 -4.70 -7.22
CA LEU A 29 2.64 -4.77 -5.78
C LEU A 29 3.72 -5.80 -5.47
N ARG A 30 3.67 -6.97 -6.12
CA ARG A 30 4.66 -8.00 -5.87
C ARG A 30 6.06 -7.57 -6.28
N VAL A 31 6.17 -6.94 -7.44
CA VAL A 31 7.46 -6.45 -7.91
C VAL A 31 8.01 -5.37 -6.99
N LEU A 32 7.15 -4.43 -6.60
CA LEU A 32 7.58 -3.32 -5.74
C LEU A 32 7.97 -3.83 -4.36
N ASN A 33 7.31 -4.87 -3.88
CA ASN A 33 7.64 -5.42 -2.57
C ASN A 33 9.05 -6.00 -2.53
N GLU A 34 9.57 -6.44 -3.67
CA GLU A 34 10.92 -6.97 -3.72
C GLU A 34 11.97 -5.86 -3.77
N ALA A 35 11.61 -4.71 -4.34
CA ALA A 35 12.56 -3.63 -4.56
C ALA A 35 12.51 -2.54 -3.49
N PHE A 36 11.38 -2.41 -2.80
CA PHE A 36 11.16 -1.31 -1.85
C PHE A 36 10.63 -1.86 -0.54
N GLU A 37 10.69 -1.01 0.47
CA GLU A 37 10.05 -1.33 1.75
C GLU A 37 8.62 -0.83 1.68
N ILE A 38 7.64 -1.74 1.58
CA ILE A 38 6.24 -1.36 1.53
C ILE A 38 5.77 -1.10 2.96
N CYS A 39 5.55 0.17 3.30
CA CYS A 39 5.12 0.54 4.64
C CYS A 39 3.68 0.16 4.89
N ALA A 40 2.85 0.29 3.87
CA ALA A 40 1.43 0.03 3.98
C ALA A 40 0.82 -0.11 2.61
N VAL A 41 -0.29 -0.83 2.55
CA VAL A 41 -1.08 -0.99 1.34
C VAL A 41 -2.47 -0.42 1.63
N TYR A 42 -2.95 0.43 0.75
CA TYR A 42 -4.31 0.95 0.82
C TYR A 42 -5.11 0.38 -0.33
N THR A 43 -6.30 -0.10 -0.05
CA THR A 43 -7.16 -0.72 -1.05
C THR A 43 -8.61 -0.38 -0.71
N GLN A 44 -9.51 -0.56 -1.66
CA GLN A 44 -10.91 -0.28 -1.42
C GLN A 44 -11.50 -1.31 -0.45
N PRO A 45 -12.55 -0.93 0.30
CA PRO A 45 -13.20 -1.89 1.20
C PRO A 45 -13.78 -3.08 0.45
N PRO A 46 -14.00 -4.20 1.13
CA PRO A 46 -14.63 -5.35 0.50
C PRO A 46 -15.98 -4.96 -0.10
N ARG A 47 -16.32 -5.61 -1.20
CA ARG A 47 -17.57 -5.37 -1.89
C ARG A 47 -18.34 -6.66 -2.03
N LYS A 48 -19.65 -6.54 -2.10
CA LYS A 48 -20.48 -7.71 -2.39
C LYS A 48 -20.26 -8.12 -3.82
N ALA A 49 -19.97 -9.38 -4.03
CA ALA A 49 -19.65 -9.86 -5.35
C ALA A 49 -20.05 -11.32 -5.48
N GLY A 50 -20.29 -11.71 -6.71
CA GLY A 50 -20.58 -13.09 -7.00
C GLY A 50 -21.93 -13.55 -6.54
N ARG A 51 -22.12 -14.84 -6.66
CA ARG A 51 -23.35 -15.46 -6.29
C ARG A 51 -23.49 -15.42 -4.78
N GLY A 52 -24.68 -15.06 -4.29
CA GLY A 52 -24.91 -14.93 -2.85
C GLY A 52 -24.47 -13.60 -2.29
N LEU A 53 -23.87 -12.75 -3.09
CA LEU A 53 -23.50 -11.39 -2.70
C LEU A 53 -22.68 -11.35 -1.41
N LYS A 54 -21.74 -12.25 -1.28
CA LYS A 54 -20.84 -12.25 -0.13
C LYS A 54 -19.80 -11.17 -0.30
N LEU A 55 -19.36 -10.60 0.82
CA LEU A 55 -18.32 -9.61 0.80
C LEU A 55 -17.01 -10.24 0.35
N GLN A 56 -16.36 -9.60 -0.62
CA GLN A 56 -15.09 -10.07 -1.16
C GLN A 56 -14.06 -8.97 -1.01
N PRO A 57 -12.92 -9.26 -0.39
CA PRO A 57 -11.84 -8.28 -0.38
C PRO A 57 -11.28 -8.10 -1.79
N THR A 58 -10.60 -6.99 -1.99
CA THR A 58 -9.98 -6.76 -3.29
C THR A 58 -8.84 -7.76 -3.52
N ALA A 59 -8.45 -7.90 -4.78
CA ALA A 59 -7.30 -8.74 -5.10
C ALA A 59 -6.03 -8.23 -4.42
N VAL A 60 -5.89 -6.90 -4.34
CA VAL A 60 -4.74 -6.30 -3.67
C VAL A 60 -4.74 -6.62 -2.18
N ALA A 61 -5.93 -6.59 -1.53
CA ALA A 61 -6.01 -6.95 -0.11
C ALA A 61 -5.56 -8.38 0.13
N ASN A 62 -5.98 -9.30 -0.74
CA ASN A 62 -5.57 -10.69 -0.63
C ASN A 62 -4.07 -10.85 -0.81
N CYS A 63 -3.50 -10.14 -1.77
CA CYS A 63 -2.07 -10.17 -2.02
C CYS A 63 -1.29 -9.62 -0.84
N ALA A 64 -1.74 -8.48 -0.30
CA ALA A 64 -1.06 -7.88 0.85
C ALA A 64 -1.05 -8.83 2.03
N SER A 65 -2.17 -9.54 2.26
CA SER A 65 -2.25 -10.52 3.32
C SER A 65 -1.23 -11.64 3.12
N GLN A 66 -1.12 -12.15 1.90
CA GLN A 66 -0.16 -13.20 1.59
C GLN A 66 1.27 -12.75 1.80
N LEU A 67 1.55 -11.48 1.53
CA LEU A 67 2.89 -10.94 1.68
C LEU A 67 3.19 -10.45 3.09
N GLY A 68 2.21 -10.50 3.98
CA GLY A 68 2.40 -10.05 5.36
C GLY A 68 2.50 -8.54 5.49
N LEU A 69 1.88 -7.80 4.57
CA LEU A 69 1.94 -6.34 4.57
C LEU A 69 0.74 -5.76 5.30
N ARG A 70 0.96 -4.62 5.96
CA ARG A 70 -0.15 -3.91 6.59
C ARG A 70 -1.07 -3.38 5.51
N CYS A 71 -2.36 -3.59 5.69
CA CYS A 71 -3.34 -3.23 4.67
C CYS A 71 -4.50 -2.49 5.32
N PHE A 72 -4.88 -1.36 4.74
CA PHE A 72 -5.95 -0.52 5.25
C PHE A 72 -6.98 -0.29 4.14
N SER A 73 -8.26 -0.29 4.54
CA SER A 73 -9.36 -0.16 3.59
C SER A 73 -10.36 0.88 4.07
N PRO A 74 -9.95 2.14 4.21
CA PRO A 74 -10.89 3.15 4.69
C PRO A 74 -11.98 3.41 3.65
N VAL A 75 -13.18 3.67 4.14
CA VAL A 75 -14.30 4.00 3.26
C VAL A 75 -14.03 5.31 2.56
N ARG A 76 -13.40 6.24 3.26
CA ARG A 76 -13.08 7.54 2.70
C ARG A 76 -11.65 7.89 3.07
N LEU A 77 -10.90 8.34 2.09
CA LEU A 77 -9.53 8.77 2.31
C LEU A 77 -9.45 10.29 2.39
N ARG A 78 -10.05 10.97 1.40
CA ARG A 78 -10.02 12.41 1.37
C ARG A 78 -10.86 12.98 2.53
N GLY A 79 -10.31 13.97 3.23
CA GLY A 79 -11.02 14.61 4.34
C GLY A 79 -11.12 13.74 5.58
N ASN A 80 -10.37 12.65 5.61
CA ASN A 80 -10.33 11.76 6.76
C ASN A 80 -9.05 12.06 7.53
N ALA A 81 -9.18 12.89 8.57
CA ALA A 81 -8.00 13.36 9.30
C ALA A 81 -7.21 12.22 9.91
N GLU A 82 -7.89 11.19 10.37
CA GLU A 82 -7.25 10.04 10.97
C GLU A 82 -6.37 9.31 9.98
N GLU A 83 -6.90 9.09 8.77
CA GLU A 83 -6.13 8.40 7.75
C GLU A 83 -5.01 9.27 7.20
N GLU A 84 -5.23 10.57 7.11
CA GLU A 84 -4.18 11.48 6.67
C GLU A 84 -3.02 11.48 7.64
N ALA A 85 -3.33 11.46 8.93
CA ALA A 85 -2.29 11.39 9.96
C ALA A 85 -1.55 10.06 9.90
N ARG A 86 -2.27 8.97 9.66
CA ARG A 86 -1.64 7.66 9.53
C ARG A 86 -0.69 7.61 8.35
N LEU A 87 -1.12 8.15 7.20
CA LEU A 87 -0.26 8.19 6.02
C LEU A 87 1.01 8.98 6.30
N ALA A 88 0.89 10.11 6.98
CA ALA A 88 2.05 10.91 7.32
C ALA A 88 3.00 10.16 8.23
N SER A 89 2.46 9.33 9.13
CA SER A 89 3.29 8.63 10.11
C SER A 89 4.19 7.59 9.49
N PHE A 90 3.88 7.12 8.27
CA PHE A 90 4.73 6.13 7.62
C PHE A 90 6.03 6.74 7.10
N GLU A 91 6.07 8.05 6.92
CA GLU A 91 7.26 8.74 6.40
C GLU A 91 7.74 8.08 5.11
N ALA A 92 6.80 7.85 4.20
CA ALA A 92 7.11 7.20 2.95
C ALA A 92 7.88 8.14 2.03
N ASP A 93 8.79 7.56 1.27
CA ASP A 93 9.53 8.32 0.28
C ASP A 93 8.69 8.56 -0.96
N LEU A 94 7.78 7.63 -1.26
CA LEU A 94 6.90 7.82 -2.40
C LEU A 94 5.60 7.04 -2.21
N PHE A 95 4.61 7.45 -2.97
CA PHE A 95 3.31 6.79 -3.02
C PHE A 95 3.10 6.31 -4.45
N VAL A 96 2.69 5.05 -4.59
CA VAL A 96 2.42 4.47 -5.90
C VAL A 96 0.94 4.14 -5.95
N VAL A 97 0.23 4.73 -6.90
CA VAL A 97 -1.21 4.54 -7.03
C VAL A 97 -1.49 3.85 -8.37
N ILE A 98 -2.06 2.67 -8.30
CA ILE A 98 -2.41 1.91 -9.50
C ILE A 98 -3.83 1.42 -9.33
N ALA A 99 -4.77 2.16 -9.90
CA ALA A 99 -6.18 1.81 -9.88
C ALA A 99 -6.72 1.65 -8.46
N TYR A 100 -6.57 2.65 -7.66
CA TYR A 100 -7.12 2.64 -6.32
C TYR A 100 -8.63 2.86 -6.37
#